data_54e983b35d5ac37abf343d9510e86b07
#
_entry.id   54e983b35d5ac37abf343d9510e86b07
#
_cell.length_a   1.000
_cell.length_b   1.000
_cell.length_c   1.000
_cell.angle_alpha   90.00
_cell.angle_beta   90.00
_cell.angle_gamma   90.00
#
_symmetry.space_group_name_H-M   'P 1'
#
loop_
_entity.id
_entity.type
_entity.pdbx_description
1 polymer ?
#
loop_
_entity_poly.entity_id
_entity_poly.type
_entity_poly.pdbx_seq_one_letter_code
_entity_poly.pdbx_strand_id
1 'polypeptide(L)'
;MDLKYFKEQICEELCGAKMYIRNAIELKSMSSGWSKKMAQMSEQELNHASELYSMAMEYIDRISDSYEKIPEYITKHKDEIVDMYIEESTKIKIMHEMYKEQ
;
A
#
# COMPACT_ATOMS: atom_id res chain seq x y z
N MET A 1 16.05 -1.23 11.38
CA MET A 1 14.75 -1.48 10.74
C MET A 1 14.80 -2.85 10.07
N ASP A 2 13.80 -3.69 10.24
CA ASP A 2 13.78 -5.01 9.65
C ASP A 2 12.67 -5.16 8.60
N LEU A 3 12.68 -6.27 7.87
CA LEU A 3 11.73 -6.52 6.78
C LEU A 3 10.29 -6.65 7.28
N LYS A 4 10.11 -7.21 8.48
CA LYS A 4 8.80 -7.33 9.11
C LYS A 4 8.20 -5.95 9.38
N TYR A 5 9.02 -5.00 9.81
CA TYR A 5 8.59 -3.62 10.06
C TYR A 5 8.07 -2.98 8.77
N PHE A 6 8.81 -3.10 7.66
CA PHE A 6 8.36 -2.57 6.37
C PHE A 6 7.03 -3.18 5.94
N LYS A 7 6.89 -4.48 6.08
CA LYS A 7 5.65 -5.17 5.72
C LYS A 7 4.47 -4.65 6.52
N GLU A 8 4.64 -4.50 7.83
CA GLU A 8 3.59 -4.00 8.72
C GLU A 8 3.19 -2.57 8.38
N GLN A 9 4.16 -1.69 8.14
CA GLN A 9 3.91 -0.30 7.79
C GLN A 9 3.19 -0.15 6.44
N ILE A 10 3.62 -0.89 5.44
CA ILE A 10 2.96 -0.91 4.13
C ILE A 10 1.52 -1.41 4.28
N CYS A 11 1.33 -2.46 5.04
CA CYS A 11 0.00 -3.03 5.29
C CYS A 11 -0.93 -2.02 5.96
N GLU A 12 -0.45 -1.28 6.95
CA GLU A 12 -1.23 -0.24 7.64
C GLU A 12 -1.67 0.87 6.69
N GLU A 13 -0.75 1.35 5.83
CA GLU A 13 -1.08 2.39 4.86
C GLU A 13 -2.10 1.91 3.81
N LEU A 14 -1.94 0.69 3.32
CA LEU A 14 -2.89 0.10 2.37
C LEU A 14 -4.27 -0.13 3.02
N CYS A 15 -4.29 -0.56 4.28
CA CYS A 15 -5.52 -0.72 5.04
C CYS A 15 -6.25 0.61 5.20
N GLY A 16 -5.52 1.68 5.53
CA GLY A 16 -6.05 3.03 5.63
C GLY A 16 -6.59 3.54 4.30
N ALA A 17 -5.84 3.34 3.22
CA ALA A 17 -6.26 3.74 1.88
C ALA A 17 -7.57 3.07 1.48
N LYS A 18 -7.70 1.77 1.75
CA LYS A 18 -8.90 0.99 1.45
C LYS A 18 -10.11 1.48 2.25
N MET A 19 -9.92 1.74 3.53
CA MET A 19 -10.97 2.27 4.41
C MET A 19 -11.47 3.62 3.90
N TYR A 20 -10.56 4.53 3.57
CA TYR A 20 -10.93 5.88 3.13
C TYR A 20 -11.65 5.87 1.79
N ILE A 21 -11.22 5.07 0.81
CA ILE A 21 -11.94 5.02 -0.47
C ILE A 21 -13.30 4.36 -0.33
N ARG A 22 -13.43 3.37 0.53
CA ARG A 22 -14.72 2.76 0.85
C ARG A 22 -15.67 3.78 1.46
N ASN A 23 -15.18 4.57 2.41
CA ASN A 23 -15.96 5.66 3.03
C ASN A 23 -16.35 6.72 2.00
N ALA A 24 -15.44 7.06 1.08
CA ALA A 24 -15.73 8.02 0.01
C ALA A 24 -16.92 7.57 -0.85
N ILE A 25 -16.93 6.29 -1.21
CA ILE A 25 -18.02 5.71 -2.01
C ILE A 25 -19.35 5.79 -1.24
N GLU A 26 -19.35 5.42 0.03
CA GLU A 26 -20.53 5.45 0.88
C GLU A 26 -21.07 6.87 1.11
N LEU A 27 -20.20 7.85 1.27
CA LEU A 27 -20.55 9.23 1.56
C LEU A 27 -20.98 10.03 0.34
N LYS A 28 -20.81 9.51 -0.87
CA LYS A 28 -21.04 10.27 -2.10
C LYS A 28 -22.45 10.83 -2.22
N SER A 29 -23.45 10.07 -1.80
CA SER A 29 -24.86 10.51 -1.83
C SER A 29 -25.23 11.41 -0.65
N MET A 30 -24.48 11.35 0.45
CA MET A 30 -24.77 12.14 1.66
C MET A 30 -24.07 13.48 1.69
N SER A 31 -22.78 13.49 1.33
CA SER A 31 -21.97 14.71 1.30
C SER A 31 -20.84 14.58 0.28
N SER A 32 -20.96 15.29 -0.83
CA SER A 32 -19.92 15.28 -1.86
C SER A 32 -18.60 15.87 -1.36
N GLY A 33 -18.65 16.83 -0.44
CA GLY A 33 -17.46 17.44 0.16
C GLY A 33 -16.69 16.46 1.02
N TRP A 34 -17.37 15.74 1.90
CA TRP A 34 -16.76 14.71 2.74
C TRP A 34 -16.25 13.54 1.91
N SER A 35 -17.03 13.13 0.91
CA SER A 35 -16.65 12.06 -0.01
C SER A 35 -15.32 12.38 -0.71
N LYS A 36 -15.17 13.60 -1.24
CA LYS A 36 -13.92 14.03 -1.89
C LYS A 36 -12.74 14.04 -0.93
N LYS A 37 -12.93 14.51 0.30
CA LYS A 37 -11.88 14.51 1.31
C LYS A 37 -11.42 13.09 1.63
N MET A 38 -12.34 12.16 1.77
CA MET A 38 -12.02 10.76 2.02
C MET A 38 -11.24 10.14 0.85
N ALA A 39 -11.64 10.44 -0.38
CA ALA A 39 -10.92 9.98 -1.57
C ALA A 39 -9.49 10.52 -1.60
N GLN A 40 -9.29 11.79 -1.27
CA GLN A 40 -7.97 12.41 -1.18
C GLN A 40 -7.12 11.77 -0.09
N MET A 41 -7.69 11.49 1.07
CA MET A 41 -6.99 10.81 2.17
C MET A 41 -6.57 9.40 1.75
N SER A 42 -7.42 8.71 0.99
CA SER A 42 -7.07 7.40 0.43
C SER A 42 -5.87 7.48 -0.51
N GLU A 43 -5.84 8.47 -1.40
CA GLU A 43 -4.71 8.68 -2.32
C GLU A 43 -3.41 8.98 -1.57
N GLN A 44 -3.47 9.77 -0.51
CA GLN A 44 -2.32 10.08 0.34
C GLN A 44 -1.76 8.81 0.99
N GLU A 45 -2.64 7.97 1.55
CA GLU A 45 -2.23 6.70 2.15
C GLU A 45 -1.63 5.74 1.12
N LEU A 46 -2.20 5.72 -0.09
CA LEU A 46 -1.69 4.90 -1.19
C LEU A 46 -0.30 5.38 -1.62
N ASN A 47 -0.07 6.68 -1.66
CA ASN A 47 1.25 7.27 -1.96
C ASN A 47 2.27 6.91 -0.88
N HIS A 48 1.89 6.97 0.40
CA HIS A 48 2.75 6.56 1.50
C HIS A 48 3.14 5.09 1.38
N ALA A 49 2.18 4.23 1.05
CA ALA A 49 2.45 2.80 0.82
C ALA A 49 3.45 2.60 -0.31
N SER A 50 3.30 3.35 -1.41
CA SER A 50 4.20 3.28 -2.57
C SER A 50 5.63 3.70 -2.19
N GLU A 51 5.78 4.77 -1.41
CA GLU A 51 7.08 5.24 -0.95
C GLU A 51 7.73 4.21 -0.02
N LEU A 52 6.97 3.67 0.93
CA LEU A 52 7.47 2.63 1.84
C LEU A 52 7.85 1.35 1.07
N TYR A 53 7.08 0.99 0.06
CA TYR A 53 7.39 -0.15 -0.80
C TYR A 53 8.72 0.04 -1.52
N SER A 54 8.93 1.22 -2.11
CA SER A 54 10.20 1.55 -2.79
C SER A 54 11.38 1.50 -1.82
N MET A 55 11.21 2.02 -0.61
CA MET A 55 12.23 1.96 0.43
C MET A 55 12.53 0.51 0.84
N ALA A 56 11.50 -0.31 0.96
CA ALA A 56 11.65 -1.73 1.30
C ALA A 56 12.45 -2.48 0.23
N MET A 57 12.16 -2.24 -1.05
CA MET A 57 12.88 -2.87 -2.16
C MET A 57 14.34 -2.45 -2.19
N GLU A 58 14.61 -1.16 -1.99
CA GLU A 58 15.98 -0.63 -1.92
C GLU A 58 16.74 -1.23 -0.73
N TYR A 59 16.10 -1.32 0.44
CA TYR A 59 16.70 -1.91 1.62
C TYR A 59 17.05 -3.40 1.40
N ILE A 60 16.13 -4.14 0.79
CA ILE A 60 16.35 -5.56 0.46
C ILE A 60 17.55 -5.73 -0.48
N ASP A 61 17.66 -4.87 -1.51
CA ASP A 61 18.79 -4.91 -2.43
C ASP A 61 20.12 -4.66 -1.68
N ARG A 62 20.15 -3.69 -0.78
CA ARG A 62 21.36 -3.35 0.00
C ARG A 62 21.78 -4.50 0.90
N ILE A 63 20.86 -5.10 1.64
CA ILE A 63 21.20 -6.22 2.53
C ILE A 63 21.55 -7.48 1.73
N SER A 64 20.95 -7.69 0.57
CA SER A 64 21.25 -8.83 -0.30
C SER A 64 22.69 -8.75 -0.83
N ASP A 65 23.18 -7.57 -1.13
CA ASP A 65 24.54 -7.35 -1.64
C ASP A 65 25.62 -7.76 -0.64
N SER A 66 25.30 -7.88 0.64
CA SER A 66 26.23 -8.30 1.67
C SER A 66 26.44 -9.82 1.75
N TYR A 67 25.68 -10.60 0.97
CA TYR A 67 25.73 -12.07 0.97
C TYR A 67 26.20 -12.60 -0.38
N GLU A 68 27.04 -13.65 -0.37
CA GLU A 68 27.35 -14.40 -1.59
C GLU A 68 26.13 -15.17 -2.06
N LYS A 69 25.40 -15.75 -1.11
CA LYS A 69 24.13 -16.44 -1.37
C LYS A 69 23.07 -15.81 -0.46
N ILE A 70 22.04 -15.24 -1.07
CA ILE A 70 20.97 -14.55 -0.34
C ILE A 70 20.22 -15.56 0.54
N PRO A 71 20.13 -15.32 1.87
CA PRO A 71 19.37 -16.20 2.76
C PRO A 71 17.90 -16.31 2.35
N GLU A 72 17.34 -17.48 2.50
CA GLU A 72 15.96 -17.78 2.12
C GLU A 72 14.95 -16.85 2.81
N TYR A 73 15.17 -16.46 4.06
CA TYR A 73 14.24 -15.58 4.78
C TYR A 73 14.12 -14.22 4.13
N ILE A 74 15.19 -13.70 3.51
CA ILE A 74 15.16 -12.41 2.81
C ILE A 74 14.29 -12.53 1.55
N THR A 75 14.51 -13.57 0.75
CA THR A 75 13.71 -13.84 -0.45
C THR A 75 12.24 -14.03 -0.11
N LYS A 76 11.95 -14.77 0.95
CA LYS A 76 10.59 -15.02 1.42
C LYS A 76 9.89 -13.74 1.82
N HIS A 77 10.53 -12.88 2.62
CA HIS A 77 9.95 -11.59 3.02
C HIS A 77 9.73 -10.66 1.82
N LYS A 78 10.69 -10.65 0.88
CA LYS A 78 10.56 -9.87 -0.36
C LYS A 78 9.32 -10.30 -1.13
N ASP A 79 9.14 -11.60 -1.35
CA ASP A 79 8.00 -12.14 -2.09
C ASP A 79 6.67 -11.79 -1.39
N GLU A 80 6.62 -11.90 -0.07
CA GLU A 80 5.44 -11.55 0.71
C GLU A 80 5.08 -10.07 0.58
N ILE A 81 6.07 -9.18 0.63
CA ILE A 81 5.87 -7.74 0.50
C ILE A 81 5.38 -7.39 -0.91
N VAL A 82 6.03 -7.95 -1.94
CA VAL A 82 5.67 -7.72 -3.35
C VAL A 82 4.24 -8.19 -3.61
N ASP A 83 3.92 -9.40 -3.23
CA ASP A 83 2.60 -9.99 -3.49
C ASP A 83 1.49 -9.21 -2.77
N MET A 84 1.69 -8.89 -1.50
CA MET A 84 0.74 -8.12 -0.70
C MET A 84 0.52 -6.73 -1.28
N TYR A 85 1.60 -6.02 -1.63
CA TYR A 85 1.52 -4.67 -2.17
C TYR A 85 0.80 -4.65 -3.52
N ILE A 86 1.16 -5.53 -4.44
CA ILE A 86 0.54 -5.59 -5.77
C ILE A 86 -0.95 -5.93 -5.65
N GLU A 87 -1.28 -6.95 -4.88
CA GLU A 87 -2.68 -7.38 -4.71
C GLU A 87 -3.54 -6.28 -4.09
N GLU A 88 -3.13 -5.73 -2.96
CA GLU A 88 -3.94 -4.76 -2.22
C GLU A 88 -3.99 -3.40 -2.93
N SER A 89 -2.87 -2.91 -3.47
CA SER A 89 -2.86 -1.64 -4.20
C SER A 89 -3.72 -1.71 -5.46
N THR A 90 -3.75 -2.84 -6.13
CA THR A 90 -4.60 -3.05 -7.32
C THR A 90 -6.08 -2.97 -6.95
N LYS A 91 -6.48 -3.63 -5.86
CA LYS A 91 -7.87 -3.56 -5.36
C LYS A 91 -8.29 -2.14 -5.04
N ILE A 92 -7.41 -1.39 -4.38
CA ILE A 92 -7.69 0.01 -4.00
C ILE A 92 -7.83 0.90 -5.23
N LYS A 93 -6.95 0.73 -6.23
CA LYS A 93 -7.02 1.47 -7.49
C LYS A 93 -8.32 1.20 -8.25
N ILE A 94 -8.78 -0.04 -8.25
CA ILE A 94 -10.09 -0.41 -8.83
C ILE A 94 -11.21 0.32 -8.10
N MET A 95 -11.17 0.40 -6.78
CA MET A 95 -12.16 1.13 -6.00
C MET A 95 -12.17 2.63 -6.34
N HIS A 96 -10.99 3.23 -6.56
CA HIS A 96 -10.89 4.63 -7.02
C HIS A 96 -11.53 4.82 -8.40
N GLU A 97 -11.35 3.87 -9.31
CA GLU A 97 -12.01 3.93 -10.62
C GLU A 97 -13.53 3.83 -10.49
N MET A 98 -14.02 2.93 -9.64
CA MET A 98 -15.45 2.83 -9.34
C MET A 98 -16.00 4.13 -8.76
N TYR A 99 -15.26 4.75 -7.85
CA TYR A 99 -15.64 6.04 -7.26
C TYR A 99 -15.78 7.14 -8.31
N LYS A 100 -14.85 7.21 -9.26
CA LYS A 100 -14.88 8.21 -10.33
C LYS A 100 -16.06 8.02 -11.30
N GLU A 101 -16.49 6.79 -11.50
CA GLU A 101 -17.57 6.46 -12.43
C GLU A 101 -18.97 6.71 -11.85
N GLN A 102 -19.08 6.91 -10.57
CA GLN A 102 -20.38 7.16 -9.92
C GLN A 102 -20.87 8.60 -10.10
#